data_17ae313032bfc55529ee471f8772bfa2
#
_entry.id   17ae313032bfc55529ee471f8772bfa2
#
_cell.length_a   1.000
_cell.length_b   1.000
_cell.length_c   1.000
_cell.angle_alpha   90.00
_cell.angle_beta   90.00
_cell.angle_gamma   90.00
#
_symmetry.space_group_name_H-M   'P 1'
#
loop_
_entity.id
_entity.type
_entity.pdbx_description
1 polymer ?
#
loop_
_entity_poly.entity_id
_entity_poly.type
_entity_poly.pdbx_seq_one_letter_code
_entity_poly.pdbx_strand_id
1 'polypeptide(L)'
;MRRHMSKRGGSFSRRAMLLAALGLAGIAASGTALGADIAIVVRPDVPVDNLTFAELRRLFLGDRQFWTSNLRVTLLVRAPGAREREVVLKTIYQMSEAQFRQYWIAKVFRAEAASGPRIVYSSEMAAELVSGMPGAVAFVDADLAPKGLKVLKINGLLPGTKGYPLH
;
A
#
# COMPACT_ATOMS: atom_id res chain seq x y z
N MET A 1 -43.48 -60.72 -59.85
CA MET A 1 -44.80 -60.46 -59.24
C MET A 1 -44.76 -59.16 -58.52
N ARG A 2 -45.32 -58.16 -59.18
CA ARG A 2 -46.29 -57.18 -58.64
C ARG A 2 -45.86 -56.55 -57.27
N ARG A 3 -45.68 -55.28 -57.21
CA ARG A 3 -46.43 -53.99 -57.26
C ARG A 3 -46.15 -53.31 -55.94
N HIS A 4 -46.06 -52.10 -55.72
CA HIS A 4 -46.58 -50.83 -56.17
C HIS A 4 -45.96 -49.78 -55.17
N MET A 5 -45.27 -48.79 -55.67
CA MET A 5 -45.81 -47.41 -55.81
C MET A 5 -46.57 -46.89 -54.61
N SER A 6 -46.05 -45.88 -53.95
CA SER A 6 -46.74 -44.59 -53.81
C SER A 6 -45.88 -43.49 -53.21
N LYS A 7 -45.76 -42.51 -54.00
CA LYS A 7 -45.46 -41.10 -53.74
C LYS A 7 -46.28 -40.52 -52.59
N ARG A 8 -45.67 -39.56 -51.94
CA ARG A 8 -46.14 -38.19 -51.65
C ARG A 8 -45.21 -37.69 -50.56
N GLY A 9 -44.46 -36.63 -50.73
CA GLY A 9 -44.89 -35.33 -51.21
C GLY A 9 -45.26 -34.49 -49.98
N GLY A 10 -44.37 -33.64 -49.55
CA GLY A 10 -44.61 -32.68 -48.48
C GLY A 10 -43.35 -31.83 -48.27
N SER A 11 -43.17 -30.96 -49.06
CA SER A 11 -42.86 -29.58 -49.14
C SER A 11 -43.12 -28.80 -47.83
N PHE A 12 -42.31 -27.79 -47.64
CA PHE A 12 -42.39 -26.68 -46.67
C PHE A 12 -41.71 -26.98 -45.34
N SER A 13 -40.83 -26.15 -44.87
CA SER A 13 -40.80 -24.70 -44.96
C SER A 13 -39.42 -24.19 -44.59
N ARG A 14 -38.89 -23.36 -45.41
CA ARG A 14 -37.77 -22.48 -45.06
C ARG A 14 -38.25 -21.54 -43.97
N ARG A 15 -37.81 -21.73 -42.78
CA ARG A 15 -37.80 -20.66 -41.80
C ARG A 15 -36.36 -20.52 -41.29
N ALA A 16 -35.73 -19.54 -41.89
CA ALA A 16 -34.53 -18.96 -41.39
C ALA A 16 -34.75 -18.53 -39.95
N MET A 17 -34.04 -19.16 -39.03
CA MET A 17 -33.92 -18.67 -37.68
C MET A 17 -32.50 -18.16 -37.53
N LEU A 18 -32.35 -16.85 -37.80
CA LEU A 18 -31.18 -16.05 -37.45
C LEU A 18 -31.07 -16.10 -35.93
N LEU A 19 -30.20 -16.94 -35.39
CA LEU A 19 -29.70 -16.77 -34.02
C LEU A 19 -28.56 -15.77 -34.07
N ALA A 20 -28.89 -14.54 -33.71
CA ALA A 20 -27.92 -13.51 -33.41
C ALA A 20 -27.13 -13.98 -32.19
N ALA A 21 -25.92 -14.44 -32.40
CA ALA A 21 -24.94 -14.63 -31.35
C ALA A 21 -24.52 -13.22 -30.85
N LEU A 22 -25.16 -12.75 -29.79
CA LEU A 22 -24.66 -11.61 -29.03
C LEU A 22 -23.35 -12.06 -28.36
N GLY A 23 -22.23 -11.76 -29.00
CA GLY A 23 -20.91 -11.83 -28.39
C GLY A 23 -20.85 -10.80 -27.29
N LEU A 24 -21.03 -11.22 -26.04
CA LEU A 24 -20.68 -10.45 -24.86
C LEU A 24 -19.14 -10.39 -24.82
N ALA A 25 -18.58 -9.36 -25.45
CA ALA A 25 -17.18 -9.00 -25.26
C ALA A 25 -17.07 -8.53 -23.80
N GLY A 26 -16.71 -9.47 -22.92
CA GLY A 26 -16.26 -9.17 -21.58
C GLY A 26 -15.02 -8.31 -21.70
N ILE A 27 -15.17 -7.00 -21.52
CA ILE A 27 -14.04 -6.11 -21.24
C ILE A 27 -13.53 -6.55 -19.86
N ALA A 28 -12.56 -7.46 -19.87
CA ALA A 28 -11.73 -7.65 -18.70
C ALA A 28 -11.01 -6.31 -18.47
N ALA A 29 -11.56 -5.50 -17.61
CA ALA A 29 -10.83 -4.39 -17.02
C ALA A 29 -9.62 -5.01 -16.32
N SER A 30 -8.48 -5.04 -17.01
CA SER A 30 -7.20 -5.28 -16.39
C SER A 30 -6.96 -4.09 -15.46
N GLY A 31 -7.58 -4.15 -14.28
CA GLY A 31 -7.19 -3.31 -13.18
C GLY A 31 -5.71 -3.61 -12.96
N THR A 32 -4.84 -2.70 -13.36
CA THR A 32 -3.50 -2.65 -12.81
C THR A 32 -3.71 -2.63 -11.31
N ALA A 33 -3.35 -3.70 -10.65
CA ALA A 33 -3.24 -3.72 -9.20
C ALA A 33 -2.16 -2.70 -8.84
N LEU A 34 -2.58 -1.45 -8.70
CA LEU A 34 -1.80 -0.46 -7.99
C LEU A 34 -1.61 -1.06 -6.61
N GLY A 35 -0.38 -1.34 -6.24
CA GLY A 35 -0.10 -1.87 -4.92
C GLY A 35 -0.81 -1.00 -3.86
N ALA A 36 -1.21 -1.60 -2.75
CA ALA A 36 -1.88 -0.89 -1.68
C ALA A 36 -1.10 0.36 -1.26
N ASP A 37 -1.81 1.42 -0.89
CA ASP A 37 -1.18 2.62 -0.31
C ASP A 37 -0.38 2.25 0.94
N ILE A 38 0.59 3.06 1.29
CA ILE A 38 1.39 2.87 2.50
C ILE A 38 0.79 3.67 3.65
N ALA A 39 0.35 2.98 4.68
CA ALA A 39 -0.15 3.57 5.91
C ALA A 39 0.99 3.89 6.89
N ILE A 40 0.97 5.08 7.48
CA ILE A 40 1.83 5.45 8.61
C ILE A 40 1.06 5.14 9.89
N VAL A 41 1.60 4.25 10.70
CA VAL A 41 0.93 3.75 11.90
C VAL A 41 1.70 4.11 13.17
N VAL A 42 0.94 4.48 14.19
CA VAL A 42 1.43 4.82 15.54
C VAL A 42 0.51 4.25 16.59
N ARG A 43 0.92 4.27 17.85
CA ARG A 43 0.02 3.97 18.98
C ARG A 43 -1.11 5.01 19.06
N PRO A 44 -2.29 4.64 19.58
CA PRO A 44 -3.42 5.57 19.75
C PRO A 44 -3.11 6.76 20.67
N ASP A 45 -2.19 6.61 21.63
CA ASP A 45 -1.79 7.64 22.59
C ASP A 45 -0.81 8.69 22.03
N VAL A 46 -0.27 8.50 20.83
CA VAL A 46 0.51 9.53 20.16
C VAL A 46 -0.40 10.72 19.84
N PRO A 47 -0.11 11.95 20.32
CA PRO A 47 -1.02 13.09 20.26
C PRO A 47 -0.98 13.81 18.90
N VAL A 48 -0.93 13.04 17.81
CA VAL A 48 -0.91 13.53 16.44
C VAL A 48 -1.83 12.65 15.61
N ASP A 49 -2.74 13.27 14.84
CA ASP A 49 -3.67 12.59 13.96
C ASP A 49 -3.41 12.88 12.48
N ASN A 50 -2.71 13.97 12.22
CA ASN A 50 -2.38 14.42 10.87
C ASN A 50 -0.98 15.03 10.83
N LEU A 51 -0.26 14.75 9.75
CA LEU A 51 1.01 15.40 9.40
C LEU A 51 0.90 15.97 7.99
N THR A 52 1.46 17.12 7.77
CA THR A 52 1.80 17.54 6.42
C THR A 52 2.87 16.61 5.86
N PHE A 53 2.97 16.49 4.55
CA PHE A 53 4.03 15.69 3.92
C PHE A 53 5.44 16.17 4.32
N ALA A 54 5.61 17.48 4.48
CA ALA A 54 6.86 18.06 4.94
C ALA A 54 7.22 17.66 6.39
N GLU A 55 6.23 17.62 7.29
CA GLU A 55 6.42 17.16 8.67
C GLU A 55 6.73 15.66 8.74
N LEU A 56 6.02 14.85 7.94
CA LEU A 56 6.31 13.43 7.80
C LEU A 56 7.75 13.22 7.33
N ARG A 57 8.18 13.96 6.32
CA ARG A 57 9.56 13.87 5.81
C ARG A 57 10.59 14.24 6.89
N ARG A 58 10.40 15.33 7.62
CA ARG A 58 11.28 15.73 8.73
C ARG A 58 11.33 14.68 9.83
N LEU A 59 10.21 14.04 10.12
CA LEU A 59 10.13 12.96 11.10
C LEU A 59 10.95 11.75 10.64
N PHE A 60 10.77 11.31 9.39
CA PHE A 60 11.50 10.17 8.84
C PHE A 60 12.98 10.45 8.60
N LEU A 61 13.35 11.66 8.28
CA LEU A 61 14.77 12.09 8.20
C LEU A 61 15.43 12.21 9.59
N GLY A 62 14.67 12.05 10.68
CA GLY A 62 15.19 12.18 12.04
C GLY A 62 15.48 13.62 12.47
N ASP A 63 14.93 14.61 11.75
CA ASP A 63 15.03 16.02 12.12
C ASP A 63 14.01 16.38 13.18
N ARG A 64 12.90 15.67 13.24
CA ARG A 64 11.93 15.70 14.33
C ARG A 64 12.08 14.42 15.16
N GLN A 65 12.67 14.54 16.34
CA GLN A 65 12.98 13.40 17.21
C GLN A 65 11.98 13.20 18.36
N PHE A 66 11.00 14.07 18.50
CA PHE A 66 9.99 14.00 19.55
C PHE A 66 8.60 14.29 19.00
N TRP A 67 7.62 13.55 19.49
CA TRP A 67 6.20 13.86 19.30
C TRP A 67 5.79 15.03 20.17
N THR A 68 6.21 14.96 21.44
CA THR A 68 6.07 15.99 22.48
C THR A 68 7.37 16.05 23.28
N SER A 69 7.50 16.99 24.22
CA SER A 69 8.68 17.14 25.08
C SER A 69 9.14 15.84 25.76
N ASN A 70 8.20 14.92 26.05
CA ASN A 70 8.46 13.69 26.80
C ASN A 70 8.30 12.40 25.98
N LEU A 71 7.87 12.49 24.71
CA LEU A 71 7.61 11.33 23.89
C LEU A 71 8.54 11.32 22.67
N ARG A 72 9.61 10.52 22.78
CA ARG A 72 10.60 10.39 21.71
C ARG A 72 10.06 9.57 20.54
N VAL A 73 10.40 9.97 19.32
CA VAL A 73 10.11 9.22 18.11
C VAL A 73 11.06 8.03 17.98
N THR A 74 10.54 6.85 17.74
CA THR A 74 11.31 5.67 17.35
C THR A 74 10.87 5.22 15.97
N LEU A 75 11.76 5.35 15.00
CA LEU A 75 11.48 4.96 13.60
C LEU A 75 11.67 3.46 13.43
N LEU A 76 10.64 2.79 12.92
CA LEU A 76 10.69 1.40 12.48
C LEU A 76 10.60 1.36 10.96
N VAL A 77 11.59 0.75 10.32
CA VAL A 77 11.72 0.73 8.85
C VAL A 77 11.77 -0.72 8.38
N ARG A 78 11.00 -1.04 7.36
CA ARG A 78 10.99 -2.39 6.76
C ARG A 78 12.37 -2.76 6.24
N ALA A 79 12.68 -4.06 6.26
CA ALA A 79 13.93 -4.60 5.72
C ALA A 79 14.07 -4.28 4.22
N PRO A 80 15.31 -4.23 3.69
CA PRO A 80 15.56 -4.07 2.26
C PRO A 80 14.83 -5.12 1.43
N GLY A 81 14.32 -4.72 0.25
CA GLY A 81 13.52 -5.58 -0.63
C GLY A 81 12.03 -5.62 -0.32
N ALA A 82 11.58 -5.04 0.78
CA ALA A 82 10.14 -4.87 1.03
C ALA A 82 9.59 -3.73 0.16
N ARG A 83 8.43 -3.96 -0.49
CA ARG A 83 7.76 -2.96 -1.33
C ARG A 83 7.52 -1.65 -0.59
N GLU A 84 7.01 -1.73 0.64
CA GLU A 84 6.73 -0.56 1.48
C GLU A 84 7.98 0.29 1.70
N ARG A 85 9.13 -0.36 1.86
CA ARG A 85 10.41 0.34 1.99
C ARG A 85 10.79 1.05 0.71
N GLU A 86 10.62 0.41 -0.45
CA GLU A 86 10.93 1.01 -1.75
C GLU A 86 10.07 2.26 -1.99
N VAL A 87 8.78 2.19 -1.71
CA VAL A 87 7.88 3.35 -1.80
C VAL A 87 8.35 4.47 -0.88
N VAL A 88 8.64 4.17 0.38
CA VAL A 88 9.06 5.17 1.38
C VAL A 88 10.43 5.77 1.03
N LEU A 89 11.39 4.97 0.56
CA LEU A 89 12.67 5.50 0.10
C LEU A 89 12.51 6.44 -1.08
N LYS A 90 11.66 6.08 -2.04
CA LYS A 90 11.40 6.89 -3.23
C LYS A 90 10.64 8.17 -2.91
N THR A 91 9.58 8.09 -2.10
CA THR A 91 8.65 9.20 -1.88
C THR A 91 9.09 10.11 -0.72
N ILE A 92 9.39 9.55 0.45
CA ILE A 92 9.71 10.33 1.65
C ILE A 92 11.18 10.70 1.68
N TYR A 93 12.08 9.70 1.59
CA TYR A 93 13.51 9.95 1.68
C TYR A 93 14.08 10.55 0.40
N GLN A 94 13.57 10.17 -0.76
CA GLN A 94 14.10 10.48 -2.09
C GLN A 94 15.57 10.03 -2.21
N MET A 95 15.84 8.82 -1.75
CA MET A 95 17.17 8.22 -1.65
C MET A 95 17.14 6.79 -2.17
N SER A 96 18.26 6.35 -2.74
CA SER A 96 18.54 4.92 -2.96
C SER A 96 18.88 4.23 -1.63
N GLU A 97 18.88 2.90 -1.62
CA GLU A 97 19.31 2.11 -0.46
C GLU A 97 20.73 2.47 0.02
N ALA A 98 21.64 2.70 -0.89
CA ALA A 98 23.02 3.08 -0.57
C ALA A 98 23.05 4.48 0.08
N GLN A 99 22.33 5.43 -0.50
CA GLN A 99 22.23 6.79 0.04
C GLN A 99 21.57 6.81 1.41
N PHE A 100 20.50 6.04 1.61
CA PHE A 100 19.83 5.91 2.90
C PHE A 100 20.78 5.39 3.99
N ARG A 101 21.56 4.34 3.70
CA ARG A 101 22.56 3.83 4.65
C ARG A 101 23.62 4.90 4.99
N GLN A 102 24.17 5.55 3.97
CA GLN A 102 25.17 6.60 4.16
C GLN A 102 24.60 7.79 4.95
N TYR A 103 23.37 8.17 4.66
CA TYR A 103 22.68 9.25 5.38
C TYR A 103 22.62 8.98 6.89
N TRP A 104 22.16 7.79 7.28
CA TRP A 104 22.02 7.44 8.69
C TRP A 104 23.37 7.23 9.38
N ILE A 105 24.36 6.62 8.72
CA ILE A 105 25.74 6.52 9.23
C ILE A 105 26.30 7.92 9.52
N ALA A 106 26.20 8.83 8.57
CA ALA A 106 26.69 10.19 8.73
C ALA A 106 25.95 10.95 9.84
N LYS A 107 24.61 10.78 9.94
CA LYS A 107 23.79 11.45 10.95
C LYS A 107 24.13 10.99 12.38
N VAL A 108 24.34 9.70 12.57
CA VAL A 108 24.76 9.13 13.86
C VAL A 108 26.19 9.54 14.18
N PHE A 109 27.10 9.50 13.22
CA PHE A 109 28.50 9.92 13.41
C PHE A 109 28.63 11.38 13.81
N ARG A 110 27.77 12.27 13.28
CA ARG A 110 27.74 13.69 13.66
C ARG A 110 26.95 13.96 14.95
N ALA A 111 26.52 12.91 15.65
CA ALA A 111 25.65 13.00 16.84
C ALA A 111 24.33 13.77 16.62
N GLU A 112 23.87 13.88 15.38
CA GLU A 112 22.57 14.47 15.02
C GLU A 112 21.40 13.51 15.30
N ALA A 113 21.69 12.22 15.45
CA ALA A 113 20.77 11.20 15.91
C ALA A 113 21.50 10.22 16.83
N ALA A 114 20.81 9.74 17.86
CA ALA A 114 21.39 8.77 18.80
C ALA A 114 21.56 7.38 18.17
N SER A 115 20.70 7.03 17.22
CA SER A 115 20.74 5.78 16.46
C SER A 115 20.01 5.95 15.13
N GLY A 116 20.29 5.06 14.19
CA GLY A 116 19.47 4.91 12.99
C GLY A 116 18.13 4.24 13.27
N PRO A 117 17.24 4.16 12.24
CA PRO A 117 15.98 3.46 12.35
C PRO A 117 16.17 1.98 12.67
N ARG A 118 15.22 1.40 13.43
CA ARG A 118 15.18 -0.04 13.66
C ARG A 118 14.61 -0.75 12.45
N ILE A 119 15.24 -1.84 12.04
CA ILE A 119 14.77 -2.66 10.93
C ILE A 119 13.76 -3.68 11.45
N VAL A 120 12.63 -3.80 10.73
CA VAL A 120 11.57 -4.79 10.96
C VAL A 120 11.38 -5.63 9.70
N TYR A 121 11.13 -6.92 9.89
CA TYR A 121 11.13 -7.89 8.79
C TYR A 121 9.74 -8.20 8.24
N SER A 122 8.68 -7.89 8.99
CA SER A 122 7.31 -8.06 8.56
C SER A 122 6.40 -6.92 9.02
N SER A 123 5.21 -6.81 8.45
CA SER A 123 4.19 -5.85 8.87
C SER A 123 3.65 -6.20 10.27
N GLU A 124 3.55 -7.49 10.59
CA GLU A 124 3.15 -8.00 11.91
C GLU A 124 4.16 -7.59 12.98
N MET A 125 5.46 -7.79 12.71
CA MET A 125 6.53 -7.35 13.60
C MET A 125 6.52 -5.83 13.81
N ALA A 126 6.27 -5.06 12.74
CA ALA A 126 6.14 -3.61 12.83
C ALA A 126 4.97 -3.23 13.76
N ALA A 127 3.82 -3.88 13.58
CA ALA A 127 2.63 -3.66 14.39
C ALA A 127 2.83 -3.99 15.86
N GLU A 128 3.44 -5.12 16.16
CA GLU A 128 3.76 -5.55 17.52
C GLU A 128 4.68 -4.54 18.22
N LEU A 129 5.76 -4.14 17.54
CA LEU A 129 6.70 -3.16 18.09
C LEU A 129 6.06 -1.78 18.27
N VAL A 130 5.23 -1.31 17.32
CA VAL A 130 4.48 -0.05 17.50
C VAL A 130 3.57 -0.13 18.69
N SER A 131 2.86 -1.25 18.89
CA SER A 131 1.96 -1.45 20.02
C SER A 131 2.69 -1.44 21.38
N GLY A 132 3.87 -2.04 21.43
CA GLY A 132 4.66 -2.21 22.66
C GLY A 132 5.58 -1.03 22.99
N MET A 133 5.93 -0.19 22.01
CA MET A 133 6.94 0.87 22.19
C MET A 133 6.32 2.26 22.13
N PRO A 134 6.32 3.02 23.24
CA PRO A 134 5.88 4.42 23.22
C PRO A 134 6.65 5.25 22.19
N GLY A 135 5.90 6.05 21.41
CA GLY A 135 6.49 6.92 20.39
C GLY A 135 7.00 6.23 19.13
N ALA A 136 6.81 4.90 18.99
CA ALA A 136 7.16 4.20 17.77
C ALA A 136 6.26 4.59 16.62
N VAL A 137 6.84 4.70 15.43
CA VAL A 137 6.17 4.92 14.16
C VAL A 137 6.69 3.94 13.13
N ALA A 138 5.80 3.36 12.38
CA ALA A 138 6.11 2.45 11.29
C ALA A 138 5.30 2.81 10.04
N PHE A 139 5.67 2.19 8.94
CA PHE A 139 4.88 2.17 7.72
C PHE A 139 4.61 0.73 7.31
N VAL A 140 3.39 0.47 6.90
CA VAL A 140 2.89 -0.84 6.48
C VAL A 140 2.01 -0.68 5.24
N ASP A 141 1.76 -1.74 4.49
CA ASP A 141 0.69 -1.72 3.50
C ASP A 141 -0.63 -1.38 4.18
N ALA A 142 -1.40 -0.47 3.59
CA ALA A 142 -2.65 0.01 4.19
C ALA A 142 -3.66 -1.11 4.44
N ASP A 143 -3.71 -2.12 3.57
CA ASP A 143 -4.57 -3.29 3.70
C ASP A 143 -4.17 -4.19 4.88
N LEU A 144 -2.93 -4.07 5.33
CA LEU A 144 -2.36 -4.80 6.46
C LEU A 144 -2.27 -3.95 7.74
N ALA A 145 -2.82 -2.73 7.72
CA ALA A 145 -2.80 -1.86 8.89
C ALA A 145 -3.56 -2.51 10.05
N PRO A 146 -2.92 -2.74 11.21
CA PRO A 146 -3.53 -3.50 12.30
C PRO A 146 -4.67 -2.73 12.95
N LYS A 147 -5.75 -3.44 13.27
CA LYS A 147 -6.80 -2.93 14.13
C LYS A 147 -6.21 -2.61 15.51
N GLY A 148 -6.45 -1.41 16.01
CA GLY A 148 -5.93 -0.98 17.31
C GLY A 148 -4.73 -0.04 17.24
N LEU A 149 -4.09 0.10 16.09
CA LEU A 149 -3.15 1.19 15.85
C LEU A 149 -3.84 2.37 15.18
N LYS A 150 -3.30 3.55 15.39
CA LYS A 150 -3.77 4.76 14.73
C LYS A 150 -3.05 4.94 13.40
N VAL A 151 -3.80 5.08 12.32
CA VAL A 151 -3.29 5.48 11.01
C VAL A 151 -3.28 7.01 10.94
N LEU A 152 -2.13 7.59 10.70
CA LEU A 152 -2.00 9.05 10.55
C LEU A 152 -2.50 9.50 9.18
N LYS A 153 -3.21 10.61 9.16
CA LYS A 153 -3.51 11.33 7.93
C LYS A 153 -2.25 12.03 7.43
N ILE A 154 -2.07 12.07 6.11
CA ILE A 154 -1.02 12.85 5.47
C ILE A 154 -1.68 13.91 4.59
N ASN A 155 -1.40 15.18 4.84
CA ASN A 155 -2.10 16.31 4.23
C ASN A 155 -3.62 16.23 4.39
N GLY A 156 -4.10 15.71 5.52
CA GLY A 156 -5.53 15.51 5.78
C GLY A 156 -6.15 14.26 5.14
N LEU A 157 -5.39 13.47 4.37
CA LEU A 157 -5.86 12.31 3.62
C LEU A 157 -5.46 11.00 4.31
N LEU A 158 -6.34 10.04 4.30
CA LEU A 158 -6.05 8.64 4.69
C LEU A 158 -5.67 7.82 3.46
N PRO A 159 -4.95 6.68 3.63
CA PRO A 159 -4.74 5.71 2.57
C PRO A 159 -6.05 5.34 1.87
N GLY A 160 -6.00 5.11 0.56
CA GLY A 160 -7.19 4.86 -0.28
C GLY A 160 -7.92 6.11 -0.75
N THR A 161 -7.58 7.28 -0.23
CA THR A 161 -8.19 8.55 -0.66
C THR A 161 -7.44 9.11 -1.87
N LYS A 162 -8.18 9.59 -2.89
CA LYS A 162 -7.56 10.21 -4.07
C LYS A 162 -6.64 11.36 -3.66
N GLY A 163 -5.40 11.31 -4.15
CA GLY A 163 -4.37 12.31 -3.85
C GLY A 163 -3.53 11.98 -2.61
N TYR A 164 -3.73 10.82 -1.98
CA TYR A 164 -2.84 10.35 -0.93
C TYR A 164 -1.41 10.16 -1.48
N PRO A 165 -0.36 10.64 -0.78
CA PRO A 165 0.97 10.74 -1.40
C PRO A 165 1.82 9.47 -1.37
N LEU A 166 1.43 8.43 -0.62
CA LEU A 166 2.26 7.22 -0.41
C LEU A 166 1.63 6.00 -1.11
N HIS A 167 1.89 5.84 -2.42
CA HIS A 167 1.38 4.74 -3.27
C HIS A 167 2.45 4.19 -4.22
#